data_6e61753dbf2772f89b50f4119b2c7d49
#
_entry.id   6e61753dbf2772f89b50f4119b2c7d49
#
_cell.length_a   1.000
_cell.length_b   1.000
_cell.length_c   1.000
_cell.angle_alpha   90.00
_cell.angle_beta   90.00
_cell.angle_gamma   90.00
#
_symmetry.space_group_name_H-M   'P 1'
#
loop_
_entity.id
_entity.type
_entity.pdbx_description
1 polymer ?
#
loop_
_entity_poly.entity_id
_entity_poly.type
_entity_poly.pdbx_seq_one_letter_code
_entity_poly.pdbx_strand_id
1 'polypeptide(L)'
;IYADGAMTDEVELKDGTKWKNTVLIDEKRKVAETLDEYRGQWKYNLMDEHVRTMNAVCPTFFQWDDHEVVNNWSDSKNLTGDDRYTEKSVHLLAARAGRAFHEMTPIRYTPAEPGRVYRKIAYGPLLDVFFLDLRTYRGGNNDSMQETLSPEARILGEEQVKWLKRELANSKAVWKVIASDM
;
A
#
# COMPACT_ATOMS: atom_id res chain seq x y z
N ILE A 1 0.31 -6.49 1.32
CA ILE A 1 1.51 -7.34 1.21
C ILE A 1 2.65 -6.76 2.04
N TYR A 2 3.71 -7.54 2.29
CA TYR A 2 4.89 -7.10 3.04
C TYR A 2 6.12 -7.20 2.14
N ALA A 3 6.32 -6.18 1.33
CA ALA A 3 7.47 -6.11 0.41
C ALA A 3 8.80 -5.83 1.14
N ASP A 4 8.72 -5.27 2.33
CA ASP A 4 9.84 -4.99 3.23
C ASP A 4 10.14 -6.11 4.24
N GLY A 5 9.46 -7.24 4.12
CA GLY A 5 9.64 -8.43 4.95
C GLY A 5 10.34 -9.56 4.20
N ALA A 6 11.59 -9.86 4.58
CA ALA A 6 12.27 -11.06 4.13
C ALA A 6 11.74 -12.32 4.84
N MET A 7 11.70 -13.44 4.12
CA MET A 7 11.34 -14.74 4.67
C MET A 7 12.53 -15.69 4.59
N THR A 8 12.64 -16.57 5.58
CA THR A 8 13.65 -17.64 5.65
C THR A 8 12.99 -19.00 5.46
N ASP A 9 13.79 -20.01 5.11
CA ASP A 9 13.27 -21.38 4.95
C ASP A 9 12.68 -21.94 6.26
N GLU A 10 13.18 -21.47 7.40
CA GLU A 10 12.73 -21.89 8.74
C GLU A 10 12.67 -20.68 9.69
N VAL A 11 11.67 -20.64 10.53
CA VAL A 11 11.51 -19.66 11.60
C VAL A 11 11.31 -20.39 12.92
N GLU A 12 12.05 -20.02 13.96
CA GLU A 12 11.84 -20.49 15.31
C GLU A 12 10.80 -19.60 16.01
N LEU A 13 9.75 -20.20 16.49
CA LEU A 13 8.68 -19.55 17.24
C LEU A 13 9.09 -19.32 18.69
N LYS A 14 8.35 -18.46 19.42
CA LYS A 14 8.66 -18.10 20.82
C LYS A 14 8.67 -19.28 21.80
N ASP A 15 7.99 -20.36 21.46
CA ASP A 15 7.94 -21.61 22.25
C ASP A 15 9.06 -22.61 21.88
N GLY A 16 9.98 -22.22 20.99
CA GLY A 16 11.05 -23.06 20.47
C GLY A 16 10.63 -23.99 19.33
N THR A 17 9.37 -23.98 18.91
CA THR A 17 8.89 -24.76 17.77
C THR A 17 9.45 -24.16 16.48
N LYS A 18 9.85 -25.02 15.55
CA LYS A 18 10.37 -24.62 14.24
C LYS A 18 9.30 -24.75 13.17
N TRP A 19 9.03 -23.63 12.50
CA TRP A 19 8.14 -23.57 11.35
C TRP A 19 8.94 -23.53 10.05
N LYS A 20 8.66 -24.47 9.15
CA LYS A 20 9.25 -24.47 7.81
C LYS A 20 8.34 -23.79 6.79
N ASN A 21 8.89 -22.85 6.05
CA ASN A 21 8.24 -22.28 4.90
C ASN A 21 8.35 -23.25 3.73
N THR A 22 7.28 -24.00 3.46
CA THR A 22 7.25 -25.01 2.40
C THR A 22 7.20 -24.43 0.99
N VAL A 23 6.80 -23.15 0.88
CA VAL A 23 6.77 -22.40 -0.36
C VAL A 23 7.52 -21.09 -0.14
N LEU A 24 8.64 -20.94 -0.79
CA LEU A 24 9.45 -19.72 -0.70
C LEU A 24 10.10 -19.45 -2.07
N ILE A 25 9.83 -18.26 -2.61
CA ILE A 25 10.42 -17.77 -3.87
C ILE A 25 11.58 -16.82 -3.59
N ASP A 26 12.46 -16.63 -4.56
CA ASP A 26 13.67 -15.82 -4.36
C ASP A 26 13.35 -14.37 -4.03
N GLU A 27 12.28 -13.81 -4.60
CA GLU A 27 11.83 -12.44 -4.33
C GLU A 27 11.36 -12.22 -2.89
N LYS A 28 11.08 -13.29 -2.12
CA LYS A 28 10.73 -13.22 -0.69
C LYS A 28 11.92 -13.39 0.25
N ARG A 29 13.11 -13.71 -0.26
CA ARG A 29 14.31 -13.95 0.57
C ARG A 29 14.97 -12.66 1.05
N LYS A 30 14.60 -11.53 0.49
CA LYS A 30 15.06 -10.19 0.90
C LYS A 30 13.92 -9.17 0.80
N VAL A 31 14.18 -7.95 1.21
CA VAL A 31 13.30 -6.80 0.95
C VAL A 31 13.23 -6.52 -0.54
N ALA A 32 12.07 -6.12 -1.05
CA ALA A 32 11.91 -5.82 -2.47
C ALA A 32 12.53 -4.45 -2.80
N GLU A 33 13.29 -4.41 -3.90
CA GLU A 33 13.93 -3.19 -4.39
C GLU A 33 13.70 -2.98 -5.89
N THR A 34 13.70 -4.05 -6.68
CA THR A 34 13.45 -4.00 -8.12
C THR A 34 11.96 -4.17 -8.44
N LEU A 35 11.54 -3.75 -9.62
CA LEU A 35 10.16 -3.94 -10.07
C LEU A 35 9.75 -5.42 -10.05
N ASP A 36 10.64 -6.32 -10.47
CA ASP A 36 10.34 -7.75 -10.51
C ASP A 36 10.23 -8.35 -9.10
N GLU A 37 11.03 -7.88 -8.15
CA GLU A 37 10.89 -8.26 -6.75
C GLU A 37 9.56 -7.77 -6.16
N TYR A 38 9.12 -6.54 -6.46
CA TYR A 38 7.78 -6.06 -6.06
C TYR A 38 6.66 -6.89 -6.69
N ARG A 39 6.76 -7.24 -7.98
CA ARG A 39 5.82 -8.16 -8.63
C ARG A 39 5.83 -9.54 -7.98
N GLY A 40 7.00 -10.02 -7.57
CA GLY A 40 7.19 -11.28 -6.85
C GLY A 40 6.42 -11.30 -5.52
N GLN A 41 6.35 -10.18 -4.79
CA GLN A 41 5.57 -10.09 -3.55
C GLN A 41 4.08 -10.38 -3.78
N TRP A 42 3.50 -9.87 -4.87
CA TRP A 42 2.11 -10.13 -5.24
C TRP A 42 1.92 -11.57 -5.72
N LYS A 43 2.81 -12.05 -6.60
CA LYS A 43 2.79 -13.42 -7.11
C LYS A 43 2.86 -14.44 -5.99
N TYR A 44 3.71 -14.22 -4.98
CA TYR A 44 3.83 -15.09 -3.83
C TYR A 44 2.48 -15.30 -3.13
N ASN A 45 1.74 -14.23 -2.85
CA ASN A 45 0.41 -14.34 -2.24
C ASN A 45 -0.60 -15.05 -3.17
N LEU A 46 -0.47 -14.88 -4.48
CA LEU A 46 -1.31 -15.56 -5.47
C LEU A 46 -0.93 -17.03 -5.71
N MET A 47 0.14 -17.54 -5.09
CA MET A 47 0.43 -18.99 -5.10
C MET A 47 -0.51 -19.78 -4.19
N ASP A 48 -1.10 -19.14 -3.19
CA ASP A 48 -2.13 -19.75 -2.35
C ASP A 48 -3.41 -20.01 -3.16
N GLU A 49 -3.87 -21.27 -3.18
CA GLU A 49 -5.05 -21.67 -3.95
C GLU A 49 -6.35 -21.08 -3.39
N HIS A 50 -6.42 -20.87 -2.08
CA HIS A 50 -7.62 -20.31 -1.45
C HIS A 50 -7.73 -18.82 -1.76
N VAL A 51 -6.61 -18.08 -1.79
CA VAL A 51 -6.57 -16.69 -2.25
C VAL A 51 -7.02 -16.58 -3.71
N ARG A 52 -6.53 -17.46 -4.59
CA ARG A 52 -6.97 -17.47 -5.99
C ARG A 52 -8.45 -17.82 -6.13
N THR A 53 -8.92 -18.81 -5.38
CA THR A 53 -10.33 -19.22 -5.39
C THR A 53 -11.24 -18.09 -4.92
N MET A 54 -10.87 -17.41 -3.83
CA MET A 54 -11.61 -16.24 -3.35
C MET A 54 -11.64 -15.13 -4.40
N ASN A 55 -10.50 -14.79 -4.98
CA ASN A 55 -10.39 -13.73 -6.00
C ASN A 55 -11.20 -14.04 -7.27
N ALA A 56 -11.40 -15.32 -7.59
CA ALA A 56 -12.19 -15.74 -8.75
C ALA A 56 -13.70 -15.51 -8.58
N VAL A 57 -14.20 -15.46 -7.35
CA VAL A 57 -15.64 -15.39 -7.05
C VAL A 57 -16.05 -14.14 -6.26
N CYS A 58 -15.12 -13.51 -5.57
CA CYS A 58 -15.38 -12.32 -4.75
C CYS A 58 -14.77 -11.08 -5.40
N PRO A 59 -15.57 -10.13 -5.91
CA PRO A 59 -15.06 -8.82 -6.32
C PRO A 59 -14.35 -8.13 -5.15
N THR A 60 -13.10 -7.76 -5.36
CA THR A 60 -12.26 -7.16 -4.31
C THR A 60 -11.79 -5.78 -4.73
N PHE A 61 -11.91 -4.82 -3.83
CA PHE A 61 -11.29 -3.50 -3.97
C PHE A 61 -10.00 -3.46 -3.16
N PHE A 62 -8.94 -2.99 -3.78
CA PHE A 62 -7.62 -2.94 -3.19
C PHE A 62 -7.27 -1.52 -2.76
N GLN A 63 -6.55 -1.44 -1.68
CA GLN A 63 -5.91 -0.23 -1.16
C GLN A 63 -4.50 -0.62 -0.73
N TRP A 64 -3.57 0.30 -0.79
CA TRP A 64 -2.24 0.06 -0.26
C TRP A 64 -2.04 0.77 1.08
N ASP A 65 -1.05 0.32 1.84
CA ASP A 65 -0.55 0.96 3.05
C ASP A 65 0.96 1.25 2.86
N ASP A 66 1.77 1.04 3.88
CA ASP A 66 3.20 1.30 3.83
C ASP A 66 4.02 0.09 3.40
N HIS A 67 3.66 -1.10 3.84
CA HIS A 67 4.40 -2.34 3.58
C HIS A 67 4.41 -2.78 2.12
N GLU A 68 3.56 -2.23 1.28
CA GLU A 68 3.67 -2.39 -0.16
C GLU A 68 4.95 -1.76 -0.71
N VAL A 69 5.55 -0.82 0.03
CA VAL A 69 6.81 -0.13 -0.29
C VAL A 69 7.86 -0.44 0.77
N VAL A 70 7.76 0.19 1.94
CA VAL A 70 8.62 0.02 3.12
C VAL A 70 7.92 0.57 4.35
N ASN A 71 8.08 -0.11 5.49
CA ASN A 71 7.46 0.27 6.76
C ASN A 71 7.57 1.77 7.05
N ASN A 72 6.43 2.38 7.33
CA ASN A 72 6.29 3.80 7.64
C ASN A 72 6.92 4.74 6.60
N TRP A 73 6.80 4.43 5.30
CA TRP A 73 7.33 5.31 4.28
C TRP A 73 6.54 6.62 4.16
N SER A 74 7.27 7.63 3.81
CA SER A 74 6.82 8.94 3.34
C SER A 74 7.89 9.44 2.38
N ASP A 75 7.67 10.54 1.70
CA ASP A 75 8.65 11.10 0.76
C ASP A 75 10.01 11.43 1.43
N SER A 76 10.00 11.69 2.74
CA SER A 76 11.19 11.99 3.54
C SER A 76 11.81 10.77 4.24
N LYS A 77 11.31 9.55 3.98
CA LYS A 77 11.89 8.33 4.59
C LYS A 77 13.35 8.16 4.22
N ASN A 78 14.20 8.07 5.22
CA ASN A 78 15.64 7.84 5.05
C ASN A 78 15.97 6.36 5.26
N LEU A 79 16.58 5.73 4.26
CA LEU A 79 17.02 4.34 4.28
C LEU A 79 18.53 4.18 4.45
N THR A 80 19.28 5.27 4.64
CA THR A 80 20.75 5.24 4.71
C THR A 80 21.27 4.28 5.80
N GLY A 81 20.57 4.21 6.94
CA GLY A 81 20.92 3.32 8.07
C GLY A 81 20.26 1.94 8.03
N ASP A 82 19.54 1.59 6.97
CA ASP A 82 18.93 0.27 6.83
C ASP A 82 19.69 -0.57 5.81
N ASP A 83 20.58 -1.44 6.32
CA ASP A 83 21.46 -2.27 5.48
C ASP A 83 20.74 -3.35 4.68
N ARG A 84 19.45 -3.58 4.93
CA ARG A 84 18.64 -4.50 4.12
C ARG A 84 18.43 -3.98 2.70
N TYR A 85 18.52 -2.66 2.49
CA TYR A 85 18.32 -2.00 1.21
C TYR A 85 19.65 -1.55 0.61
N THR A 86 19.89 -1.93 -0.65
CA THR A 86 20.94 -1.34 -1.50
C THR A 86 20.45 -0.04 -2.12
N GLU A 87 19.20 -0.05 -2.60
CA GLU A 87 18.53 1.15 -3.08
C GLU A 87 18.09 2.03 -1.90
N LYS A 88 18.61 3.25 -1.85
CA LYS A 88 18.32 4.20 -0.76
C LYS A 88 17.26 5.23 -1.11
N SER A 89 16.86 5.31 -2.38
CA SER A 89 15.81 6.21 -2.83
C SER A 89 14.43 5.64 -2.57
N VAL A 90 13.76 6.11 -1.51
CA VAL A 90 12.38 5.71 -1.22
C VAL A 90 11.42 6.07 -2.37
N HIS A 91 11.67 7.17 -3.08
CA HIS A 91 10.87 7.57 -4.23
C HIS A 91 10.94 6.54 -5.37
N LEU A 92 12.14 5.99 -5.63
CA LEU A 92 12.31 4.96 -6.64
C LEU A 92 11.65 3.64 -6.21
N LEU A 93 11.78 3.27 -4.92
CA LEU A 93 11.08 2.11 -4.35
C LEU A 93 9.56 2.28 -4.48
N ALA A 94 9.02 3.44 -4.08
CA ALA A 94 7.59 3.74 -4.18
C ALA A 94 7.09 3.73 -5.64
N ALA A 95 7.86 4.25 -6.59
CA ALA A 95 7.50 4.20 -8.00
C ALA A 95 7.43 2.77 -8.55
N ARG A 96 8.39 1.90 -8.17
CA ARG A 96 8.40 0.47 -8.54
C ARG A 96 7.26 -0.30 -7.88
N ALA A 97 7.05 -0.08 -6.59
CA ALA A 97 5.96 -0.69 -5.82
C ALA A 97 4.59 -0.28 -6.36
N GLY A 98 4.37 1.02 -6.61
CA GLY A 98 3.13 1.56 -7.16
C GLY A 98 2.82 1.00 -8.55
N ARG A 99 3.85 0.83 -9.40
CA ARG A 99 3.68 0.15 -10.69
C ARG A 99 3.25 -1.31 -10.51
N ALA A 100 3.92 -2.07 -9.65
CA ALA A 100 3.55 -3.46 -9.37
C ALA A 100 2.13 -3.55 -8.78
N PHE A 101 1.77 -2.63 -7.88
CA PHE A 101 0.42 -2.53 -7.32
C PHE A 101 -0.65 -2.39 -8.41
N HIS A 102 -0.47 -1.45 -9.35
CA HIS A 102 -1.43 -1.23 -10.43
C HIS A 102 -1.46 -2.37 -11.48
N GLU A 103 -0.36 -3.08 -11.65
CA GLU A 103 -0.31 -4.26 -12.54
C GLU A 103 -1.01 -5.49 -11.93
N MET A 104 -0.97 -5.63 -10.60
CA MET A 104 -1.45 -6.82 -9.88
C MET A 104 -2.84 -6.65 -9.27
N THR A 105 -3.38 -5.45 -9.29
CA THR A 105 -4.72 -5.16 -8.75
C THR A 105 -5.62 -4.56 -9.83
N PRO A 106 -6.94 -4.88 -9.84
CA PRO A 106 -7.87 -4.39 -10.85
C PRO A 106 -8.32 -2.95 -10.58
N ILE A 107 -7.36 -2.04 -10.35
CA ILE A 107 -7.63 -0.61 -10.17
C ILE A 107 -7.65 0.07 -11.53
N ARG A 108 -8.68 0.89 -11.78
CA ARG A 108 -8.75 1.67 -13.01
C ARG A 108 -7.60 2.65 -13.07
N TYR A 109 -6.78 2.52 -14.09
CA TYR A 109 -5.72 3.48 -14.38
C TYR A 109 -6.32 4.76 -14.98
N THR A 110 -5.93 5.90 -14.44
CA THR A 110 -6.36 7.22 -14.96
C THR A 110 -5.17 7.91 -15.61
N PRO A 111 -5.14 8.07 -16.95
CA PRO A 111 -4.00 8.66 -17.65
C PRO A 111 -3.67 10.09 -17.21
N ALA A 112 -4.67 10.87 -16.80
CA ALA A 112 -4.47 12.24 -16.31
C ALA A 112 -3.74 12.32 -14.96
N GLU A 113 -3.83 11.25 -14.15
CA GLU A 113 -3.19 11.16 -12.83
C GLU A 113 -2.61 9.74 -12.66
N PRO A 114 -1.51 9.44 -13.35
CA PRO A 114 -0.89 8.12 -13.28
C PRO A 114 -0.47 7.78 -11.85
N GLY A 115 -0.80 6.57 -11.40
CA GLY A 115 -0.43 6.10 -10.07
C GLY A 115 -1.33 6.57 -8.92
N ARG A 116 -2.40 7.33 -9.18
CA ARG A 116 -3.35 7.73 -8.15
C ARG A 116 -4.09 6.53 -7.56
N VAL A 117 -3.99 6.34 -6.24
CA VAL A 117 -4.63 5.24 -5.51
C VAL A 117 -5.97 5.68 -4.90
N TYR A 118 -6.05 6.92 -4.36
CA TYR A 118 -7.30 7.39 -3.77
C TYR A 118 -8.41 7.54 -4.81
N ARG A 119 -9.59 7.06 -4.49
CA ARG A 119 -10.72 7.00 -5.43
C ARG A 119 -12.05 6.84 -4.69
N LYS A 120 -13.14 7.10 -5.44
CA LYS A 120 -14.49 6.81 -4.98
C LYS A 120 -15.07 5.66 -5.81
N ILE A 121 -15.75 4.74 -5.16
CA ILE A 121 -16.56 3.70 -5.77
C ILE A 121 -18.01 3.89 -5.33
N ALA A 122 -18.89 4.14 -6.29
CA ALA A 122 -20.33 4.10 -6.06
C ALA A 122 -20.80 2.64 -6.17
N TYR A 123 -21.29 2.08 -5.07
CA TYR A 123 -21.79 0.72 -5.00
C TYR A 123 -23.32 0.76 -4.90
N GLY A 124 -23.96 0.90 -6.05
CA GLY A 124 -25.40 1.13 -6.15
C GLY A 124 -25.82 2.50 -5.59
N PRO A 125 -27.12 2.72 -5.36
CA PRO A 125 -27.63 4.04 -4.93
C PRO A 125 -27.45 4.30 -3.43
N LEU A 126 -27.11 3.28 -2.64
CA LEU A 126 -27.12 3.38 -1.18
C LEU A 126 -25.74 3.56 -0.56
N LEU A 127 -24.64 3.21 -1.26
CA LEU A 127 -23.31 3.17 -0.69
C LEU A 127 -22.29 3.81 -1.63
N ASP A 128 -21.56 4.79 -1.10
CA ASP A 128 -20.32 5.31 -1.67
C ASP A 128 -19.16 4.95 -0.76
N VAL A 129 -18.08 4.40 -1.35
CA VAL A 129 -16.83 4.09 -0.65
C VAL A 129 -15.73 5.01 -1.16
N PHE A 130 -15.06 5.68 -0.24
CA PHE A 130 -13.96 6.62 -0.50
C PHE A 130 -12.66 6.00 0.00
N PHE A 131 -11.85 5.53 -0.91
CA PHE A 131 -10.53 5.00 -0.60
C PHE A 131 -9.53 6.14 -0.50
N LEU A 132 -8.78 6.20 0.58
CA LEU A 132 -7.78 7.22 0.81
C LEU A 132 -6.38 6.68 0.51
N ASP A 133 -5.45 7.59 0.29
CA ASP A 133 -4.02 7.31 0.19
C ASP A 133 -3.29 8.15 1.25
N LEU A 134 -2.90 7.52 2.34
CA LEU A 134 -2.23 8.17 3.46
C LEU A 134 -0.70 8.11 3.35
N ARG A 135 -0.18 7.61 2.23
CA ARG A 135 1.25 7.42 2.07
C ARG A 135 1.88 8.36 1.05
N THR A 136 1.32 8.44 -0.15
CA THR A 136 1.92 9.18 -1.26
C THR A 136 2.03 10.69 -1.00
N TYR A 137 1.07 11.28 -0.28
CA TYR A 137 0.92 12.74 -0.19
C TYR A 137 1.21 13.29 1.20
N ARG A 138 1.64 12.45 2.12
CA ARG A 138 1.90 12.87 3.50
C ARG A 138 3.25 13.57 3.66
N GLY A 139 3.35 14.40 4.68
CA GLY A 139 4.63 14.90 5.20
C GLY A 139 5.46 13.79 5.83
N GLY A 140 6.66 14.12 6.26
CA GLY A 140 7.54 13.19 6.97
C GLY A 140 6.94 12.66 8.27
N ASN A 141 7.36 11.47 8.69
CA ASN A 141 7.01 10.96 10.01
C ASN A 141 7.67 11.81 11.10
N ASN A 142 6.88 12.20 12.08
CA ASN A 142 7.28 13.03 13.22
C ASN A 142 6.41 12.68 14.43
N ASP A 143 6.58 13.38 15.53
CA ASP A 143 5.86 13.15 16.79
C ASP A 143 4.35 13.54 16.70
N SER A 144 3.90 14.05 15.57
CA SER A 144 2.50 14.48 15.34
C SER A 144 1.97 15.50 16.35
N MET A 145 2.87 16.34 16.89
CA MET A 145 2.61 17.34 17.93
C MET A 145 2.74 18.77 17.40
N GLN A 146 2.49 18.98 16.10
CA GLN A 146 2.55 20.30 15.49
C GLN A 146 1.43 21.21 16.01
N GLU A 147 1.77 22.36 16.54
CA GLU A 147 0.82 23.37 16.99
C GLU A 147 0.19 24.15 15.83
N THR A 148 0.84 24.15 14.66
CA THR A 148 0.39 24.87 13.48
C THR A 148 0.33 23.95 12.26
N LEU A 149 -0.56 24.24 11.32
CA LEU A 149 -0.60 23.55 10.05
C LEU A 149 0.64 23.91 9.22
N SER A 150 1.42 22.88 8.89
CA SER A 150 2.64 22.99 8.10
C SER A 150 2.72 21.83 7.10
N PRO A 151 3.64 21.84 6.14
CA PRO A 151 3.86 20.70 5.26
C PRO A 151 4.12 19.38 6.01
N GLU A 152 4.79 19.44 7.16
CA GLU A 152 5.08 18.28 8.01
C GLU A 152 3.83 17.72 8.70
N ALA A 153 2.80 18.55 8.94
CA ALA A 153 1.52 18.12 9.51
C ALA A 153 0.60 17.48 8.46
N ARG A 154 1.00 17.42 7.20
CA ARG A 154 0.17 16.93 6.10
C ARG A 154 0.05 15.41 6.16
N ILE A 155 -1.17 14.90 6.10
CA ILE A 155 -1.47 13.46 6.02
C ILE A 155 -1.98 13.09 4.61
N LEU A 156 -3.03 13.74 4.14
CA LEU A 156 -3.69 13.40 2.86
C LEU A 156 -3.18 14.21 1.66
N GLY A 157 -2.50 15.33 1.91
CA GLY A 157 -2.20 16.29 0.87
C GLY A 157 -3.42 17.15 0.49
N GLU A 158 -3.15 18.34 -0.03
CA GLU A 158 -4.17 19.35 -0.29
C GLU A 158 -5.20 18.92 -1.33
N GLU A 159 -4.72 18.36 -2.44
CA GLU A 159 -5.59 17.96 -3.56
C GLU A 159 -6.50 16.80 -3.20
N GLN A 160 -6.01 15.82 -2.43
CA GLN A 160 -6.86 14.74 -1.94
C GLN A 160 -7.92 15.24 -0.96
N VAL A 161 -7.57 16.19 -0.08
CA VAL A 161 -8.55 16.80 0.83
C VAL A 161 -9.62 17.57 0.07
N LYS A 162 -9.25 18.37 -0.94
CA LYS A 162 -10.21 19.06 -1.82
C LYS A 162 -11.12 18.07 -2.54
N TRP A 163 -10.53 17.01 -3.10
CA TRP A 163 -11.27 15.95 -3.75
C TRP A 163 -12.27 15.29 -2.78
N LEU A 164 -11.82 14.87 -1.59
CA LEU A 164 -12.65 14.19 -0.61
C LEU A 164 -13.83 15.05 -0.18
N LYS A 165 -13.59 16.33 0.15
CA LYS A 165 -14.65 17.28 0.51
C LYS A 165 -15.69 17.42 -0.60
N ARG A 166 -15.25 17.58 -1.84
CA ARG A 166 -16.14 17.70 -3.01
C ARG A 166 -16.96 16.42 -3.21
N GLU A 167 -16.33 15.27 -3.17
CA GLU A 167 -17.01 14.00 -3.41
C GLU A 167 -17.99 13.63 -2.30
N LEU A 168 -17.64 13.93 -1.03
CA LEU A 168 -18.55 13.75 0.11
C LEU A 168 -19.78 14.66 0.00
N ALA A 169 -19.58 15.93 -0.35
CA ALA A 169 -20.66 16.90 -0.49
C ALA A 169 -21.62 16.55 -1.65
N ASN A 170 -21.09 16.00 -2.73
CA ASN A 170 -21.86 15.63 -3.93
C ASN A 170 -22.52 14.25 -3.81
N SER A 171 -22.12 13.44 -2.87
CA SER A 171 -22.65 12.07 -2.69
C SER A 171 -24.11 12.10 -2.26
N LYS A 172 -24.95 11.37 -3.00
CA LYS A 172 -26.37 11.14 -2.68
C LYS A 172 -26.61 9.80 -1.99
N ALA A 173 -25.59 8.98 -1.83
CA ALA A 173 -25.69 7.70 -1.15
C ALA A 173 -26.09 7.88 0.32
N VAL A 174 -26.85 6.94 0.85
CA VAL A 174 -27.23 6.90 2.26
C VAL A 174 -26.00 6.68 3.13
N TRP A 175 -25.17 5.69 2.74
CA TRP A 175 -23.94 5.34 3.43
C TRP A 175 -22.72 5.88 2.71
N LYS A 176 -21.86 6.50 3.46
CA LYS A 176 -20.57 7.00 3.01
C LYS A 176 -19.48 6.37 3.87
N VAL A 177 -18.78 5.40 3.29
CA VAL A 177 -17.68 4.72 3.97
C VAL A 177 -16.37 5.33 3.53
N ILE A 178 -15.56 5.75 4.48
CA ILE A 178 -14.19 6.19 4.26
C ILE A 178 -13.28 5.00 4.61
N ALA A 179 -12.62 4.44 3.59
CA ALA A 179 -11.64 3.38 3.74
C ALA A 179 -10.26 4.02 3.90
N SER A 180 -9.67 3.80 5.06
CA SER A 180 -8.36 4.29 5.44
C SER A 180 -7.42 3.13 5.73
N ASP A 181 -6.17 3.26 5.35
CA ASP A 181 -5.09 2.30 5.59
C ASP A 181 -4.45 2.46 6.98
N MET A 182 -4.79 3.49 7.74
CA MET A 182 -4.33 3.77 9.11
C MET A 182 -5.51 3.95 10.05
#